data_fe026d83083b1a9d42ffe91fa2aca460
#
_entry.id   fe026d83083b1a9d42ffe91fa2aca460
#
_cell.length_a   1.000
_cell.length_b   1.000
_cell.length_c   1.000
_cell.angle_alpha   90.00
_cell.angle_beta   90.00
_cell.angle_gamma   90.00
#
_symmetry.space_group_name_H-M   'P 1'
#
loop_
_entity.id
_entity.type
_entity.pdbx_description
1 polymer ?
#
loop_
_entity_poly.entity_id
_entity_poly.type
_entity_poly.pdbx_seq_one_letter_code
_entity_poly.pdbx_strand_id
1 'polypeptide(L)'
;MELVKNKLSTTILKTSKYSQFTINDDFNVPDAKDDMERIIASTGNVLLDDVETLENKVRISGTVVFKVLYQTVGEDVRFETYEGDVPFEESINMDGILAGDKIDVSCVLEDLYITMINSRKFEVRGLVGMKLWAMDSVELSGATGLLNGSGIECRNEQIPFTNNVASVKDILKVKEDFEIAANKPNIGRVLWSRVSFYGIETKVVDGGINIKGQMDLFVIYLAEEPGVPMQYLNESREFAGMIPCEEANEGMILDDRITMGKGEVGVRADNDGEDR
;
A
#
# COMPACT_ATOMS: atom_id res chain seq x y z
N MET A 1 -6.66 -21.57 -51.77
CA MET A 1 -6.39 -20.27 -51.12
C MET A 1 -6.67 -20.41 -49.65
N GLU A 2 -5.68 -20.22 -48.84
CA GLU A 2 -5.79 -20.38 -47.39
C GLU A 2 -5.12 -19.18 -46.69
N LEU A 3 -5.80 -18.60 -45.69
CA LEU A 3 -5.29 -17.50 -44.92
C LEU A 3 -4.41 -18.04 -43.79
N VAL A 4 -3.18 -17.58 -43.74
CA VAL A 4 -2.34 -17.75 -42.54
C VAL A 4 -2.80 -16.74 -41.48
N LYS A 5 -3.18 -17.25 -40.33
CA LYS A 5 -3.65 -16.40 -39.20
C LYS A 5 -2.70 -16.52 -38.02
N ASN A 6 -2.33 -15.40 -37.44
CA ASN A 6 -1.64 -15.35 -36.17
C ASN A 6 -2.63 -14.95 -35.07
N LYS A 7 -2.49 -15.58 -33.92
CA LYS A 7 -3.22 -15.22 -32.70
C LYS A 7 -2.37 -14.26 -31.91
N LEU A 8 -3.01 -13.22 -31.41
CA LEU A 8 -2.43 -12.19 -30.55
C LEU A 8 -3.27 -12.16 -29.29
N SER A 9 -2.60 -12.19 -28.13
CA SER A 9 -3.24 -12.00 -26.84
C SER A 9 -2.92 -10.59 -26.35
N THR A 10 -3.92 -9.84 -25.99
CA THR A 10 -3.76 -8.50 -25.40
C THR A 10 -4.66 -8.33 -24.21
N THR A 11 -4.22 -7.51 -23.27
CA THR A 11 -5.01 -7.16 -22.09
C THR A 11 -5.68 -5.81 -22.29
N ILE A 12 -6.98 -5.77 -22.08
CA ILE A 12 -7.78 -4.54 -22.18
C ILE A 12 -8.41 -4.21 -20.83
N LEU A 13 -8.61 -2.92 -20.57
CA LEU A 13 -9.42 -2.48 -19.45
C LEU A 13 -10.90 -2.78 -19.77
N LYS A 14 -11.50 -3.75 -19.07
CA LYS A 14 -12.90 -4.12 -19.22
C LYS A 14 -13.81 -3.04 -18.62
N THR A 15 -13.52 -2.62 -17.41
CA THR A 15 -14.23 -1.56 -16.70
C THR A 15 -13.41 -1.05 -15.52
N SER A 16 -13.69 0.16 -15.09
CA SER A 16 -13.11 0.72 -13.86
C SER A 16 -14.15 1.49 -13.06
N LYS A 17 -13.99 1.53 -11.76
CA LYS A 17 -14.88 2.26 -10.85
C LYS A 17 -14.08 2.94 -9.76
N TYR A 18 -14.48 4.17 -9.42
CA TYR A 18 -14.07 4.85 -8.22
C TYR A 18 -15.27 4.97 -7.28
N SER A 19 -15.05 4.71 -6.00
CA SER A 19 -16.05 4.82 -4.94
C SER A 19 -15.41 5.37 -3.68
N GLN A 20 -16.20 6.02 -2.85
CA GLN A 20 -15.79 6.50 -1.53
C GLN A 20 -16.81 6.08 -0.49
N PHE A 21 -16.34 5.82 0.71
CA PHE A 21 -17.20 5.64 1.88
C PHE A 21 -16.58 6.29 3.11
N THR A 22 -17.39 6.54 4.11
CA THR A 22 -16.95 7.11 5.39
C THR A 22 -17.03 6.09 6.48
N ILE A 23 -16.01 6.06 7.34
CA ILE A 23 -16.07 5.40 8.64
C ILE A 23 -16.39 6.45 9.70
N ASN A 24 -17.13 6.06 10.73
CA ASN A 24 -17.40 6.88 11.90
C ASN A 24 -17.64 5.96 13.09
N ASP A 25 -16.77 6.02 14.08
CA ASP A 25 -16.88 5.20 15.28
C ASP A 25 -16.30 5.93 16.51
N ASP A 26 -16.77 5.53 17.69
CA ASP A 26 -16.40 6.11 18.99
C ASP A 26 -15.54 5.13 19.79
N PHE A 27 -14.45 5.65 20.35
CA PHE A 27 -13.49 4.87 21.12
C PHE A 27 -13.34 5.42 22.55
N ASN A 28 -13.15 4.50 23.48
CA ASN A 28 -12.86 4.85 24.88
C ASN A 28 -11.39 4.59 25.18
N VAL A 29 -10.77 5.51 25.91
CA VAL A 29 -9.43 5.31 26.47
C VAL A 29 -9.50 4.20 27.51
N PRO A 30 -8.68 3.14 27.41
CA PRO A 30 -8.65 2.06 28.39
C PRO A 30 -8.34 2.57 29.82
N ASP A 31 -8.91 1.92 30.83
CA ASP A 31 -8.71 2.34 32.23
C ASP A 31 -7.27 2.31 32.71
N ALA A 32 -6.43 1.51 32.05
CA ALA A 32 -5.00 1.43 32.32
C ALA A 32 -4.18 2.62 31.77
N LYS A 33 -4.80 3.51 30.99
CA LYS A 33 -4.17 4.70 30.43
C LYS A 33 -4.71 5.96 31.08
N ASP A 34 -3.86 6.98 31.14
CA ASP A 34 -4.22 8.30 31.67
C ASP A 34 -5.23 9.01 30.76
N ASP A 35 -6.02 9.90 31.33
CA ASP A 35 -7.00 10.73 30.65
C ASP A 35 -6.36 11.63 29.61
N MET A 36 -7.02 11.81 28.48
CA MET A 36 -6.60 12.74 27.42
C MET A 36 -6.86 14.19 27.83
N GLU A 37 -5.86 15.04 27.66
CA GLU A 37 -6.01 16.49 27.67
C GLU A 37 -6.23 17.03 26.25
N ARG A 38 -5.38 16.58 25.32
CA ARG A 38 -5.49 16.94 23.88
C ARG A 38 -4.80 15.92 22.99
N ILE A 39 -5.32 15.80 21.78
CA ILE A 39 -4.70 15.03 20.70
C ILE A 39 -3.56 15.86 20.08
N ILE A 40 -2.39 15.25 19.93
CA ILE A 40 -1.19 15.88 19.37
C ILE A 40 -1.02 15.48 17.89
N ALA A 41 -1.20 14.19 17.57
CA ALA A 41 -1.07 13.67 16.24
C ALA A 41 -1.97 12.44 16.04
N SER A 42 -2.41 12.23 14.82
CA SER A 42 -3.11 11.02 14.42
C SER A 42 -2.61 10.56 13.06
N THR A 43 -2.65 9.25 12.83
CA THR A 43 -2.36 8.63 11.53
C THR A 43 -3.22 7.40 11.36
N GLY A 44 -3.45 7.01 10.13
CA GLY A 44 -4.19 5.79 9.82
C GLY A 44 -3.79 5.23 8.47
N ASN A 45 -4.19 3.99 8.24
CA ASN A 45 -4.01 3.30 6.97
C ASN A 45 -5.17 2.34 6.74
N VAL A 46 -5.40 1.97 5.48
CA VAL A 46 -6.39 0.97 5.10
C VAL A 46 -5.68 -0.34 4.78
N LEU A 47 -6.11 -1.40 5.42
CA LEU A 47 -5.69 -2.77 5.14
C LEU A 47 -6.85 -3.49 4.46
N LEU A 48 -6.61 -4.07 3.29
CA LEU A 48 -7.58 -4.90 2.60
C LEU A 48 -7.44 -6.35 3.09
N ASP A 49 -8.58 -6.96 3.45
CA ASP A 49 -8.63 -8.34 3.90
C ASP A 49 -9.06 -9.25 2.76
N ASP A 50 -10.16 -8.93 2.07
CA ASP A 50 -10.70 -9.76 0.98
C ASP A 50 -11.38 -8.92 -0.12
N VAL A 51 -11.37 -9.47 -1.34
CA VAL A 51 -12.04 -8.92 -2.53
C VAL A 51 -12.78 -10.04 -3.23
N GLU A 52 -14.10 -10.06 -3.11
CA GLU A 52 -14.97 -11.03 -3.74
C GLU A 52 -15.66 -10.43 -4.98
N THR A 53 -15.50 -11.07 -6.13
CA THR A 53 -16.13 -10.65 -7.39
C THR A 53 -17.42 -11.44 -7.63
N LEU A 54 -18.52 -10.72 -7.73
CA LEU A 54 -19.85 -11.24 -8.03
C LEU A 54 -20.32 -10.70 -9.37
N GLU A 55 -21.44 -11.19 -9.90
CA GLU A 55 -22.01 -10.64 -11.13
C GLU A 55 -22.42 -9.17 -10.93
N ASN A 56 -21.84 -8.27 -11.73
CA ASN A 56 -22.04 -6.81 -11.70
C ASN A 56 -21.77 -6.15 -10.33
N LYS A 57 -21.00 -6.79 -9.46
CA LYS A 57 -20.75 -6.31 -8.09
C LYS A 57 -19.42 -6.83 -7.54
N VAL A 58 -18.72 -5.98 -6.81
CA VAL A 58 -17.53 -6.35 -6.02
C VAL A 58 -17.85 -6.12 -4.55
N ARG A 59 -17.59 -7.13 -3.71
CA ARG A 59 -17.59 -6.99 -2.25
C ARG A 59 -16.15 -6.88 -1.79
N ILE A 60 -15.89 -5.89 -0.93
CA ILE A 60 -14.56 -5.60 -0.40
C ILE A 60 -14.68 -5.52 1.10
N SER A 61 -13.87 -6.28 1.80
CA SER A 61 -13.71 -6.16 3.24
C SER A 61 -12.30 -5.71 3.60
N GLY A 62 -12.19 -5.03 4.73
CA GLY A 62 -10.93 -4.52 5.20
C GLY A 62 -11.04 -3.84 6.55
N THR A 63 -9.95 -3.24 6.96
CA THR A 63 -9.84 -2.60 8.27
C THR A 63 -9.09 -1.27 8.12
N VAL A 64 -9.65 -0.20 8.67
CA VAL A 64 -8.95 1.06 8.85
C VAL A 64 -8.25 1.01 10.19
N VAL A 65 -6.93 0.88 10.19
CA VAL A 65 -6.11 0.96 11.41
C VAL A 65 -5.71 2.40 11.66
N PHE A 66 -5.71 2.83 12.92
CA PHE A 66 -5.32 4.19 13.27
C PHE A 66 -4.51 4.22 14.56
N LYS A 67 -3.72 5.29 14.71
CA LYS A 67 -2.92 5.58 15.89
C LYS A 67 -3.10 7.04 16.29
N VAL A 68 -3.22 7.26 17.58
CA VAL A 68 -3.35 8.59 18.20
C VAL A 68 -2.22 8.78 19.19
N LEU A 69 -1.53 9.91 19.10
CA LEU A 69 -0.63 10.42 20.14
C LEU A 69 -1.36 11.54 20.85
N TYR A 70 -1.46 11.46 22.17
CA TYR A 70 -2.14 12.46 22.97
C TYR A 70 -1.33 12.84 24.22
N GLN A 71 -1.55 14.06 24.68
CA GLN A 71 -1.07 14.54 25.97
C GLN A 71 -2.07 14.13 27.05
N THR A 72 -1.55 13.70 28.19
CA THR A 72 -2.37 13.31 29.34
C THR A 72 -2.69 14.50 30.26
N VAL A 73 -3.80 14.39 30.97
CA VAL A 73 -4.16 15.34 32.03
C VAL A 73 -3.21 15.16 33.21
N GLY A 74 -2.68 16.26 33.75
CA GLY A 74 -1.78 16.24 34.93
C GLY A 74 -0.86 17.44 35.01
N GLU A 75 -0.19 17.62 36.16
CA GLU A 75 0.79 18.69 36.36
C GLU A 75 2.07 18.45 35.53
N ASP A 76 2.46 17.17 35.38
CA ASP A 76 3.56 16.75 34.53
C ASP A 76 3.05 16.45 33.12
N VAL A 77 3.66 17.08 32.13
CA VAL A 77 3.34 16.82 30.71
C VAL A 77 3.82 15.42 30.34
N ARG A 78 2.86 14.50 30.17
CA ARG A 78 3.13 13.14 29.70
C ARG A 78 2.40 12.87 28.39
N PHE A 79 2.90 11.91 27.64
CA PHE A 79 2.36 11.52 26.36
C PHE A 79 2.04 10.03 26.35
N GLU A 80 0.89 9.70 25.82
CA GLU A 80 0.40 8.35 25.63
C GLU A 80 -0.05 8.13 24.18
N THR A 81 -0.13 6.87 23.79
CA THR A 81 -0.61 6.47 22.48
C THR A 81 -1.83 5.57 22.60
N TYR A 82 -2.72 5.68 21.64
CA TYR A 82 -3.82 4.76 21.44
C TYR A 82 -3.73 4.19 20.01
N GLU A 83 -3.91 2.89 19.89
CA GLU A 83 -4.02 2.20 18.58
C GLU A 83 -5.37 1.50 18.54
N GLY A 84 -6.05 1.61 17.43
CA GLY A 84 -7.36 1.00 17.21
C GLY A 84 -7.60 0.71 15.76
N ASP A 85 -8.72 0.06 15.51
CA ASP A 85 -9.13 -0.38 14.19
C ASP A 85 -10.64 -0.26 14.00
N VAL A 86 -11.05 0.00 12.77
CA VAL A 86 -12.46 0.04 12.34
C VAL A 86 -12.60 -0.90 11.15
N PRO A 87 -13.24 -2.07 11.33
CA PRO A 87 -13.53 -2.97 10.21
C PRO A 87 -14.59 -2.37 9.29
N PHE A 88 -14.51 -2.68 8.01
CA PHE A 88 -15.51 -2.30 7.02
C PHE A 88 -15.80 -3.43 6.03
N GLU A 89 -17.02 -3.41 5.50
CA GLU A 89 -17.44 -4.23 4.35
C GLU A 89 -18.25 -3.36 3.41
N GLU A 90 -17.77 -3.23 2.17
CA GLU A 90 -18.40 -2.40 1.15
C GLU A 90 -18.76 -3.21 -0.08
N SER A 91 -19.88 -2.85 -0.69
CA SER A 91 -20.38 -3.48 -1.91
C SER A 91 -20.50 -2.45 -3.02
N ILE A 92 -19.71 -2.61 -4.07
CA ILE A 92 -19.61 -1.66 -5.17
C ILE A 92 -20.22 -2.27 -6.43
N ASN A 93 -21.22 -1.60 -6.99
CA ASN A 93 -21.78 -1.98 -8.29
C ASN A 93 -20.77 -1.64 -9.39
N MET A 94 -20.47 -2.62 -10.21
CA MET A 94 -19.50 -2.51 -11.30
C MET A 94 -20.01 -3.28 -12.52
N ASP A 95 -20.69 -2.58 -13.41
CA ASP A 95 -21.38 -3.18 -14.54
C ASP A 95 -20.41 -3.92 -15.49
N GLY A 96 -20.86 -5.06 -15.97
CA GLY A 96 -20.14 -5.86 -16.97
C GLY A 96 -19.10 -6.82 -16.41
N ILE A 97 -18.89 -6.89 -15.08
CA ILE A 97 -18.05 -7.93 -14.48
C ILE A 97 -18.84 -9.21 -14.24
N LEU A 98 -18.13 -10.32 -14.26
CA LEU A 98 -18.66 -11.66 -13.99
C LEU A 98 -18.05 -12.21 -12.71
N ALA A 99 -18.72 -13.16 -12.07
CA ALA A 99 -18.16 -13.87 -10.94
C ALA A 99 -16.85 -14.56 -11.34
N GLY A 100 -15.77 -14.30 -10.56
CA GLY A 100 -14.45 -14.84 -10.83
C GLY A 100 -13.55 -13.97 -11.73
N ASP A 101 -14.04 -12.84 -12.26
CA ASP A 101 -13.17 -11.86 -12.91
C ASP A 101 -12.12 -11.36 -11.91
N LYS A 102 -10.89 -11.17 -12.40
CA LYS A 102 -9.82 -10.59 -11.58
C LYS A 102 -9.99 -9.08 -11.48
N ILE A 103 -10.13 -8.60 -10.26
CA ILE A 103 -10.26 -7.18 -9.97
C ILE A 103 -9.04 -6.73 -9.17
N ASP A 104 -8.37 -5.70 -9.67
CA ASP A 104 -7.38 -4.96 -8.89
C ASP A 104 -8.08 -3.87 -8.10
N VAL A 105 -7.74 -3.75 -6.82
CA VAL A 105 -8.28 -2.76 -5.90
C VAL A 105 -7.15 -1.97 -5.27
N SER A 106 -7.28 -0.65 -5.30
CA SER A 106 -6.45 0.26 -4.52
C SER A 106 -7.34 1.01 -3.53
N CYS A 107 -7.03 0.90 -2.23
CA CYS A 107 -7.68 1.64 -1.17
C CYS A 107 -6.72 2.66 -0.57
N VAL A 108 -7.22 3.86 -0.33
CA VAL A 108 -6.46 4.95 0.28
C VAL A 108 -7.32 5.61 1.35
N LEU A 109 -6.76 5.82 2.52
CA LEU A 109 -7.36 6.70 3.53
C LEU A 109 -7.10 8.15 3.08
N GLU A 110 -8.12 8.79 2.51
CA GLU A 110 -8.01 10.13 1.94
C GLU A 110 -8.05 11.20 3.01
N ASP A 111 -8.77 10.93 4.09
CA ASP A 111 -8.89 11.83 5.21
C ASP A 111 -9.12 11.08 6.53
N LEU A 112 -8.60 11.63 7.64
CA LEU A 112 -8.75 11.09 8.97
C LEU A 112 -8.89 12.21 9.99
N TYR A 113 -10.03 12.29 10.64
CA TYR A 113 -10.31 13.20 11.73
C TYR A 113 -10.53 12.42 13.02
N ILE A 114 -9.75 12.76 14.06
CA ILE A 114 -9.92 12.22 15.39
C ILE A 114 -10.17 13.38 16.35
N THR A 115 -11.33 13.36 16.97
CA THR A 115 -11.82 14.47 17.81
C THR A 115 -12.18 13.99 19.19
N MET A 116 -11.67 14.65 20.22
CA MET A 116 -12.06 14.38 21.59
C MET A 116 -13.52 14.75 21.85
N ILE A 117 -14.29 13.80 22.41
CA ILE A 117 -15.62 14.04 22.97
C ILE A 117 -15.48 14.47 24.45
N ASN A 118 -14.63 13.78 25.19
CA ASN A 118 -14.22 14.11 26.56
C ASN A 118 -12.83 13.49 26.86
N SER A 119 -12.34 13.59 28.10
CA SER A 119 -11.01 13.07 28.47
C SER A 119 -10.83 11.55 28.31
N ARG A 120 -11.94 10.80 28.23
CA ARG A 120 -11.93 9.32 28.13
C ARG A 120 -12.54 8.80 26.82
N LYS A 121 -13.06 9.69 25.97
CA LYS A 121 -13.76 9.29 24.76
C LYS A 121 -13.40 10.20 23.58
N PHE A 122 -13.18 9.60 22.42
CA PHE A 122 -12.94 10.30 21.17
C PHE A 122 -13.64 9.63 19.99
N GLU A 123 -13.95 10.42 18.99
CA GLU A 123 -14.58 9.99 17.73
C GLU A 123 -13.50 9.88 16.65
N VAL A 124 -13.59 8.84 15.84
CA VAL A 124 -12.74 8.60 14.65
C VAL A 124 -13.62 8.67 13.42
N ARG A 125 -13.34 9.62 12.54
CA ARG A 125 -13.98 9.76 11.23
C ARG A 125 -12.92 9.61 10.15
N GLY A 126 -13.18 8.78 9.15
CA GLY A 126 -12.29 8.60 8.01
C GLY A 126 -13.05 8.62 6.69
N LEU A 127 -12.40 9.12 5.65
CA LEU A 127 -12.86 9.01 4.28
C LEU A 127 -11.94 8.04 3.56
N VAL A 128 -12.50 6.95 3.05
CA VAL A 128 -11.75 5.93 2.29
C VAL A 128 -12.14 6.00 0.83
N GLY A 129 -11.17 6.24 -0.03
CA GLY A 129 -11.28 6.15 -1.48
C GLY A 129 -10.89 4.78 -1.98
N MET A 130 -11.69 4.20 -2.87
CA MET A 130 -11.43 2.92 -3.50
C MET A 130 -11.46 3.05 -5.01
N LYS A 131 -10.43 2.57 -5.67
CA LYS A 131 -10.36 2.49 -7.12
C LYS A 131 -10.23 1.03 -7.54
N LEU A 132 -11.13 0.60 -8.42
CA LEU A 132 -11.25 -0.77 -8.89
C LEU A 132 -11.01 -0.82 -10.40
N TRP A 133 -10.33 -1.88 -10.87
CA TRP A 133 -10.13 -2.15 -12.29
C TRP A 133 -10.34 -3.62 -12.58
N ALA A 134 -11.15 -3.89 -13.60
CA ALA A 134 -11.25 -5.21 -14.20
C ALA A 134 -10.45 -5.22 -15.50
N MET A 135 -9.49 -6.11 -15.61
CA MET A 135 -8.74 -6.34 -16.84
C MET A 135 -9.24 -7.63 -17.48
N ASP A 136 -9.35 -7.64 -18.81
CA ASP A 136 -9.73 -8.83 -19.57
C ASP A 136 -8.63 -9.16 -20.57
N SER A 137 -8.41 -10.45 -20.77
CA SER A 137 -7.47 -10.95 -21.79
C SER A 137 -8.23 -11.33 -23.06
N VAL A 138 -7.97 -10.63 -24.13
CA VAL A 138 -8.64 -10.84 -25.41
C VAL A 138 -7.68 -11.47 -26.41
N GLU A 139 -8.08 -12.62 -26.98
CA GLU A 139 -7.38 -13.19 -28.12
C GLU A 139 -7.93 -12.59 -29.43
N LEU A 140 -7.06 -11.91 -30.16
CA LEU A 140 -7.31 -11.41 -31.48
C LEU A 140 -6.69 -12.36 -32.52
N SER A 141 -7.36 -12.61 -33.60
CA SER A 141 -6.83 -13.40 -34.71
C SER A 141 -6.82 -12.57 -35.97
N GLY A 142 -5.64 -12.31 -36.51
CA GLY A 142 -5.43 -11.54 -37.72
C GLY A 142 -4.85 -12.40 -38.87
N ALA A 143 -5.26 -12.14 -40.10
CA ALA A 143 -4.64 -12.74 -41.28
C ALA A 143 -3.27 -12.07 -41.52
N THR A 144 -2.20 -12.85 -41.52
CA THR A 144 -0.81 -12.38 -41.67
C THR A 144 -0.18 -12.83 -43.00
N GLY A 145 -0.87 -13.67 -43.73
CA GLY A 145 -0.37 -14.17 -45.03
C GLY A 145 -1.40 -14.96 -45.78
N LEU A 146 -1.04 -15.34 -46.99
CA LEU A 146 -1.87 -16.11 -47.90
C LEU A 146 -1.07 -17.28 -48.50
N LEU A 147 -1.57 -18.51 -48.32
CA LEU A 147 -1.03 -19.71 -48.95
C LEU A 147 -1.78 -19.97 -50.29
N ASN A 148 -1.02 -20.41 -51.31
CA ASN A 148 -1.55 -20.77 -52.64
C ASN A 148 -2.35 -19.63 -53.29
N GLY A 149 -1.87 -18.40 -53.19
CA GLY A 149 -2.49 -17.19 -53.73
C GLY A 149 -1.85 -16.71 -55.03
N SER A 150 -1.46 -17.59 -55.97
CA SER A 150 -0.91 -17.17 -57.27
C SER A 150 -1.91 -16.29 -58.02
N GLY A 151 -1.48 -15.09 -58.44
CA GLY A 151 -2.33 -14.15 -59.17
C GLY A 151 -3.11 -13.16 -58.27
N ILE A 152 -2.85 -13.16 -56.96
CA ILE A 152 -3.45 -12.22 -56.03
C ILE A 152 -2.39 -11.20 -55.58
N GLU A 153 -2.71 -9.92 -55.70
CA GLU A 153 -1.91 -8.84 -55.20
C GLU A 153 -2.27 -8.61 -53.72
N CYS A 154 -1.26 -8.67 -52.85
CA CYS A 154 -1.44 -8.47 -51.40
C CYS A 154 -0.75 -7.17 -50.98
N ARG A 155 -1.46 -6.34 -50.23
CA ARG A 155 -0.89 -5.21 -49.49
C ARG A 155 -0.77 -5.60 -48.04
N ASN A 156 0.47 -5.56 -47.51
CA ASN A 156 0.73 -5.81 -46.12
C ASN A 156 0.97 -4.49 -45.39
N GLU A 157 0.42 -4.36 -44.20
CA GLU A 157 0.59 -3.22 -43.30
C GLU A 157 1.06 -3.73 -41.95
N GLN A 158 2.09 -3.07 -41.37
CA GLN A 158 2.58 -3.41 -40.03
C GLN A 158 1.90 -2.51 -39.00
N ILE A 159 1.23 -3.14 -38.05
CA ILE A 159 0.57 -2.43 -36.95
C ILE A 159 1.32 -2.81 -35.67
N PRO A 160 1.99 -1.86 -35.03
CA PRO A 160 2.60 -2.10 -33.71
C PRO A 160 1.48 -2.28 -32.67
N PHE A 161 1.63 -3.27 -31.80
CA PHE A 161 0.73 -3.47 -30.67
C PHE A 161 1.53 -3.97 -29.46
N THR A 162 1.01 -3.71 -28.26
CA THR A 162 1.58 -4.17 -27.00
C THR A 162 0.86 -5.44 -26.57
N ASN A 163 1.64 -6.48 -26.28
CA ASN A 163 1.12 -7.73 -25.72
C ASN A 163 1.50 -7.81 -24.23
N ASN A 164 0.56 -8.28 -23.41
CA ASN A 164 0.89 -8.61 -22.02
C ASN A 164 1.61 -9.96 -22.00
N VAL A 165 2.87 -9.93 -21.58
CA VAL A 165 3.72 -11.13 -21.50
C VAL A 165 3.55 -11.82 -20.17
N ALA A 166 3.53 -11.07 -19.09
CA ALA A 166 3.38 -11.58 -17.74
C ALA A 166 2.66 -10.58 -16.83
N SER A 167 2.02 -11.08 -15.80
CA SER A 167 1.47 -10.28 -14.70
C SER A 167 1.82 -10.95 -13.37
N VAL A 168 2.59 -10.26 -12.55
CA VAL A 168 3.09 -10.75 -11.26
C VAL A 168 2.56 -9.87 -10.15
N LYS A 169 2.13 -10.47 -9.05
CA LYS A 169 1.82 -9.79 -7.80
C LYS A 169 2.71 -10.38 -6.72
N ASP A 170 3.55 -9.54 -6.13
CA ASP A 170 4.51 -9.96 -5.11
C ASP A 170 4.75 -8.86 -4.08
N ILE A 171 5.45 -9.20 -3.00
CA ILE A 171 5.74 -8.31 -1.88
C ILE A 171 7.25 -8.19 -1.71
N LEU A 172 7.78 -7.00 -1.97
CA LEU A 172 9.15 -6.67 -1.58
C LEU A 172 9.20 -6.33 -0.09
N LYS A 173 9.89 -7.16 0.70
CA LYS A 173 10.12 -6.88 2.12
C LYS A 173 11.40 -6.09 2.28
N VAL A 174 11.27 -4.84 2.74
CA VAL A 174 12.40 -3.99 3.13
C VAL A 174 12.58 -4.10 4.64
N LYS A 175 13.81 -4.38 5.08
CA LYS A 175 14.18 -4.50 6.49
C LYS A 175 15.50 -3.80 6.70
N GLU A 176 15.47 -2.78 7.55
CA GLU A 176 16.63 -1.94 7.86
C GLU A 176 16.77 -1.76 9.36
N ASP A 177 18.00 -1.72 9.83
CA ASP A 177 18.35 -1.42 11.21
C ASP A 177 18.90 0.03 11.27
N PHE A 178 18.37 0.82 12.19
CA PHE A 178 18.80 2.20 12.44
C PHE A 178 19.39 2.29 13.83
N GLU A 179 20.57 2.88 13.94
CA GLU A 179 21.24 3.09 15.21
C GLU A 179 21.01 4.51 15.70
N ILE A 180 20.75 4.66 17.00
CA ILE A 180 20.68 5.96 17.61
C ILE A 180 22.09 6.48 17.82
N ALA A 181 22.31 7.75 17.48
CA ALA A 181 23.62 8.38 17.69
C ALA A 181 24.02 8.33 19.19
N ALA A 182 25.29 8.03 19.46
CA ALA A 182 25.81 7.85 20.80
C ALA A 182 25.64 9.06 21.78
N ASN A 183 25.31 10.23 21.24
CA ASN A 183 25.02 11.43 22.02
C ASN A 183 23.53 11.59 22.36
N LYS A 184 22.67 10.65 21.96
CA LYS A 184 21.25 10.61 22.32
C LYS A 184 21.01 9.57 23.41
N PRO A 185 20.02 9.79 24.28
CA PRO A 185 19.68 8.83 25.33
C PRO A 185 19.05 7.57 24.74
N ASN A 186 19.17 6.46 25.46
CA ASN A 186 18.59 5.18 25.11
C ASN A 186 17.05 5.24 25.04
N ILE A 187 16.45 4.35 24.24
CA ILE A 187 15.01 4.28 24.06
C ILE A 187 14.37 3.55 25.24
N GLY A 188 13.62 4.26 26.07
CA GLY A 188 12.76 3.63 27.07
C GLY A 188 11.42 3.19 26.48
N ARG A 189 10.79 4.03 25.64
CA ARG A 189 9.51 3.71 25.00
C ARG A 189 9.28 4.50 23.71
N VAL A 190 8.97 3.83 22.63
CA VAL A 190 8.52 4.48 21.39
C VAL A 190 7.08 4.97 21.56
N LEU A 191 6.89 6.27 21.38
CA LEU A 191 5.56 6.90 21.37
C LEU A 191 4.96 6.94 19.99
N TRP A 192 5.76 7.29 18.98
CA TRP A 192 5.30 7.47 17.62
C TRP A 192 6.35 6.96 16.64
N SER A 193 5.90 6.31 15.60
CA SER A 193 6.76 5.91 14.50
C SER A 193 6.04 6.07 13.17
N ARG A 194 6.77 6.47 12.15
CA ARG A 194 6.29 6.52 10.77
C ARG A 194 7.40 6.06 9.84
N VAL A 195 7.07 5.11 8.98
CA VAL A 195 7.90 4.70 7.86
C VAL A 195 7.26 5.24 6.59
N SER A 196 8.03 5.86 5.74
CA SER A 196 7.58 6.39 4.45
C SER A 196 8.54 5.98 3.35
N PHE A 197 8.03 5.70 2.17
CA PHE A 197 8.84 5.40 0.98
C PHE A 197 8.63 6.48 -0.06
N TYR A 198 9.70 6.90 -0.72
CA TYR A 198 9.65 7.91 -1.78
C TYR A 198 10.73 7.67 -2.83
N GLY A 199 10.62 8.37 -3.97
CA GLY A 199 11.57 8.22 -5.06
C GLY A 199 11.66 6.80 -5.59
N ILE A 200 10.54 6.04 -5.55
CA ILE A 200 10.51 4.66 -6.01
C ILE A 200 10.69 4.65 -7.53
N GLU A 201 11.70 3.93 -7.98
CA GLU A 201 11.98 3.69 -9.38
C GLU A 201 11.94 2.20 -9.66
N THR A 202 11.28 1.82 -10.74
CA THR A 202 11.19 0.45 -11.22
C THR A 202 11.88 0.31 -12.57
N LYS A 203 12.58 -0.79 -12.78
CA LYS A 203 13.22 -1.10 -14.06
C LYS A 203 13.08 -2.58 -14.37
N VAL A 204 12.57 -2.91 -15.58
CA VAL A 204 12.60 -4.28 -16.07
C VAL A 204 14.03 -4.67 -16.41
N VAL A 205 14.41 -5.85 -15.95
CA VAL A 205 15.69 -6.51 -16.24
C VAL A 205 15.40 -7.95 -16.65
N ASP A 206 16.42 -8.65 -17.18
CA ASP A 206 16.25 -10.06 -17.51
C ASP A 206 15.96 -10.89 -16.24
N GLY A 207 14.82 -11.58 -16.25
CA GLY A 207 14.34 -12.41 -15.15
C GLY A 207 13.65 -11.67 -14.00
N GLY A 208 13.37 -10.36 -14.11
CA GLY A 208 12.66 -9.66 -13.04
C GLY A 208 12.50 -8.16 -13.20
N ILE A 209 12.06 -7.54 -12.10
CA ILE A 209 11.82 -6.10 -12.00
C ILE A 209 12.62 -5.58 -10.81
N ASN A 210 13.63 -4.78 -11.08
CA ASN A 210 14.38 -4.07 -10.04
C ASN A 210 13.56 -2.91 -9.50
N ILE A 211 13.53 -2.78 -8.19
CA ILE A 211 12.87 -1.70 -7.45
C ILE A 211 13.91 -1.06 -6.55
N LYS A 212 14.02 0.25 -6.57
CA LYS A 212 14.86 1.03 -5.66
C LYS A 212 14.13 2.29 -5.22
N GLY A 213 14.54 2.85 -4.11
CA GLY A 213 13.97 4.07 -3.58
C GLY A 213 14.63 4.45 -2.26
N GLN A 214 13.99 5.38 -1.57
CA GLN A 214 14.40 5.81 -0.24
C GLN A 214 13.30 5.49 0.77
N MET A 215 13.73 5.06 1.95
CA MET A 215 12.88 4.81 3.10
C MET A 215 13.26 5.81 4.20
N ASP A 216 12.27 6.58 4.67
CA ASP A 216 12.40 7.46 5.84
C ASP A 216 11.79 6.80 7.05
N LEU A 217 12.54 6.81 8.14
CA LEU A 217 12.09 6.46 9.47
C LEU A 217 12.01 7.71 10.34
N PHE A 218 10.83 8.03 10.85
CA PHE A 218 10.62 9.03 11.87
C PHE A 218 10.10 8.37 13.14
N VAL A 219 10.78 8.58 14.27
CA VAL A 219 10.42 8.03 15.58
C VAL A 219 10.42 9.13 16.62
N ILE A 220 9.40 9.14 17.49
CA ILE A 220 9.37 9.92 18.73
C ILE A 220 9.41 8.92 19.89
N TYR A 221 10.29 9.13 20.83
CA TYR A 221 10.46 8.23 21.96
C TYR A 221 10.71 8.96 23.29
N LEU A 222 10.40 8.28 24.37
CA LEU A 222 10.85 8.66 25.72
C LEU A 222 12.17 7.95 26.00
N ALA A 223 13.09 8.68 26.62
CA ALA A 223 14.34 8.12 27.09
C ALA A 223 14.09 7.14 28.24
N GLU A 224 15.00 6.19 28.42
CA GLU A 224 15.01 5.30 29.57
C GLU A 224 15.26 6.07 30.87
N GLU A 225 16.09 7.12 30.82
CA GLU A 225 16.43 7.94 31.96
C GLU A 225 15.28 8.88 32.37
N PRO A 226 14.84 8.86 33.67
CA PRO A 226 13.79 9.75 34.12
C PRO A 226 14.19 11.24 34.02
N GLY A 227 13.23 12.08 33.60
CA GLY A 227 13.43 13.54 33.51
C GLY A 227 14.11 14.02 32.23
N VAL A 228 14.51 13.12 31.33
CA VAL A 228 14.98 13.48 30.01
C VAL A 228 13.78 13.85 29.14
N PRO A 229 13.82 14.98 28.40
CA PRO A 229 12.74 15.36 27.49
C PRO A 229 12.52 14.31 26.40
N MET A 230 11.31 14.31 25.83
CA MET A 230 10.98 13.51 24.65
C MET A 230 11.98 13.74 23.52
N GLN A 231 12.42 12.67 22.89
CA GLN A 231 13.42 12.64 21.83
C GLN A 231 12.80 12.26 20.50
N TYR A 232 13.52 12.51 19.42
CA TYR A 232 13.14 12.03 18.10
C TYR A 232 14.33 11.52 17.29
N LEU A 233 14.05 10.61 16.38
CA LEU A 233 14.94 10.12 15.33
C LEU A 233 14.29 10.43 13.98
N ASN A 234 15.08 10.90 13.03
CA ASN A 234 14.66 11.07 11.65
C ASN A 234 15.82 10.67 10.75
N GLU A 235 15.70 9.51 10.14
CA GLU A 235 16.76 8.89 9.35
C GLU A 235 16.22 8.43 8.00
N SER A 236 17.08 8.44 7.00
CA SER A 236 16.78 8.02 5.64
C SER A 236 17.77 6.97 5.17
N ARG A 237 17.28 5.93 4.46
CA ARG A 237 18.08 4.87 3.88
C ARG A 237 17.60 4.59 2.45
N GLU A 238 18.57 4.30 1.58
CA GLU A 238 18.25 3.75 0.28
C GLU A 238 17.92 2.26 0.41
N PHE A 239 16.91 1.82 -0.30
CA PHE A 239 16.61 0.40 -0.43
C PHE A 239 16.62 -0.01 -1.90
N ALA A 240 16.93 -1.28 -2.13
CA ALA A 240 16.82 -1.92 -3.43
C ALA A 240 16.36 -3.37 -3.27
N GLY A 241 15.66 -3.85 -4.28
CA GLY A 241 15.22 -5.24 -4.34
C GLY A 241 14.79 -5.62 -5.74
N MET A 242 14.42 -6.87 -5.92
CA MET A 242 13.96 -7.40 -7.20
C MET A 242 12.73 -8.27 -6.98
N ILE A 243 11.72 -8.08 -7.82
CA ILE A 243 10.58 -8.99 -7.97
C ILE A 243 10.91 -9.95 -9.10
N PRO A 244 10.96 -11.27 -8.86
CA PRO A 244 11.28 -12.25 -9.90
C PRO A 244 10.12 -12.36 -10.92
N CYS A 245 10.46 -12.40 -12.20
CA CYS A 245 9.54 -12.61 -13.30
C CYS A 245 10.34 -13.23 -14.46
N GLU A 246 10.23 -14.55 -14.65
CA GLU A 246 11.05 -15.29 -15.61
C GLU A 246 10.88 -14.81 -17.06
N GLU A 247 9.69 -14.31 -17.39
CA GLU A 247 9.36 -13.80 -18.72
C GLU A 247 9.87 -12.39 -18.98
N ALA A 248 10.33 -11.68 -17.93
CA ALA A 248 10.81 -10.31 -18.05
C ALA A 248 12.15 -10.27 -18.80
N ASN A 249 12.25 -9.34 -19.76
CA ASN A 249 13.48 -9.06 -20.49
C ASN A 249 13.71 -7.56 -20.57
N GLU A 250 14.99 -7.15 -20.60
CA GLU A 250 15.34 -5.74 -20.71
C GLU A 250 14.70 -5.11 -21.96
N GLY A 251 14.14 -3.93 -21.82
CA GLY A 251 13.44 -3.19 -22.89
C GLY A 251 11.94 -3.44 -22.97
N MET A 252 11.39 -4.34 -22.16
CA MET A 252 9.93 -4.47 -22.02
C MET A 252 9.35 -3.27 -21.29
N ILE A 253 8.08 -2.97 -21.57
CA ILE A 253 7.31 -1.90 -20.92
C ILE A 253 6.70 -2.47 -19.64
N LEU A 254 6.87 -1.77 -18.54
CA LEU A 254 6.28 -2.08 -17.24
C LEU A 254 5.05 -1.19 -17.00
N ASP A 255 3.95 -1.81 -16.60
CA ASP A 255 2.81 -1.14 -15.95
C ASP A 255 2.76 -1.65 -14.52
N ASP A 256 3.21 -0.84 -13.57
CA ASP A 256 3.33 -1.20 -12.17
C ASP A 256 2.38 -0.41 -11.27
N ARG A 257 2.00 -1.04 -10.17
CA ARG A 257 1.23 -0.44 -9.09
C ARG A 257 1.85 -0.84 -7.76
N ILE A 258 2.38 0.14 -7.08
CA ILE A 258 3.07 -0.06 -5.81
C ILE A 258 2.19 0.48 -4.70
N THR A 259 1.95 -0.35 -3.69
CA THR A 259 1.24 0.04 -2.47
C THR A 259 2.13 -0.29 -1.27
N MET A 260 2.11 0.59 -0.27
CA MET A 260 2.81 0.33 0.97
C MET A 260 1.98 -0.59 1.86
N GLY A 261 2.59 -1.68 2.29
CA GLY A 261 2.03 -2.57 3.31
C GLY A 261 2.19 -2.02 4.73
N LYS A 262 1.95 -2.87 5.72
CA LYS A 262 2.15 -2.53 7.13
C LYS A 262 3.64 -2.37 7.43
N GLY A 263 4.05 -1.19 7.93
CA GLY A 263 5.38 -0.96 8.49
C GLY A 263 5.37 -1.24 10.00
N GLU A 264 6.38 -1.93 10.50
CA GLU A 264 6.58 -2.19 11.92
C GLU A 264 7.93 -1.64 12.35
N VAL A 265 7.95 -0.94 13.47
CA VAL A 265 9.17 -0.41 14.10
C VAL A 265 9.31 -1.03 15.46
N GLY A 266 10.41 -1.75 15.67
CA GLY A 266 10.75 -2.36 16.96
C GLY A 266 12.08 -1.85 17.48
N VAL A 267 12.26 -1.85 18.78
CA VAL A 267 13.51 -1.54 19.46
C VAL A 267 14.23 -2.84 19.78
N ARG A 268 15.54 -2.86 19.60
CA ARG A 268 16.40 -3.97 20.00
C ARG A 268 17.55 -3.44 20.82
N ALA A 269 18.00 -4.24 21.79
CA ALA A 269 19.24 -4.00 22.46
C ALA A 269 20.42 -4.06 21.48
N ASP A 270 21.37 -3.17 21.63
CA ASP A 270 22.63 -3.23 20.89
C ASP A 270 23.55 -4.35 21.45
N ASN A 271 24.77 -4.43 20.93
CA ASN A 271 25.75 -5.43 21.37
C ASN A 271 26.19 -5.27 22.83
N ASP A 272 25.98 -4.09 23.43
CA ASP A 272 26.29 -3.76 24.82
C ASP A 272 25.07 -3.96 25.74
N GLY A 273 23.91 -4.38 25.19
CA GLY A 273 22.68 -4.66 25.91
C GLY A 273 21.82 -3.42 26.18
N GLU A 274 22.11 -2.30 25.53
CA GLU A 274 21.33 -1.06 25.61
C GLU A 274 20.31 -0.98 24.46
N ASP A 275 19.08 -0.56 24.75
CA ASP A 275 18.01 -0.39 23.77
C ASP A 275 18.26 0.86 22.89
N ARG A 276 18.72 0.62 21.68
CA ARG A 276 19.10 1.66 20.71
C ARG A 276 18.45 1.47 19.34
#